data_4c54f006bdaef38cd44cf82614971c5f
#
_entry.id   4c54f006bdaef38cd44cf82614971c5f
#
_cell.length_a   1.000
_cell.length_b   1.000
_cell.length_c   1.000
_cell.angle_alpha   90.00
_cell.angle_beta   90.00
_cell.angle_gamma   90.00
#
_symmetry.space_group_name_H-M   'P 1'
#
loop_
_entity.id
_entity.type
_entity.pdbx_description
1 polymer ?
#
loop_
_entity_poly.entity_id
_entity_poly.type
_entity_poly.pdbx_seq_one_letter_code
_entity_poly.pdbx_strand_id
1 'polypeptide(L)'
;MKKILYPFLFLSIVFFIGCEEEKETDPVNTLIGVYNLTSTSVEIQTTPVTTFTHNHDGTNTYLVFILGDDGVYSLQGKIDGLDGSEGGTWSDTGNKLTLIPSDGDTEIWDFTLTGNNLVMTITEPETDDMWEYVMTYNFTKE
;
A
#
# COMPACT_ATOMS: atom_id res chain seq x y z
N MET A 1 -51.91 -49.24 45.90
CA MET A 1 -50.73 -49.05 45.06
C MET A 1 -50.76 -47.67 44.45
N LYS A 2 -50.04 -46.71 45.04
CA LYS A 2 -49.97 -45.31 44.55
C LYS A 2 -48.70 -45.14 43.76
N LYS A 3 -48.83 -44.93 42.48
CA LYS A 3 -47.72 -44.59 41.61
C LYS A 3 -47.44 -43.09 41.74
N ILE A 4 -46.29 -42.76 42.34
CA ILE A 4 -45.81 -41.38 42.44
C ILE A 4 -45.09 -41.09 41.13
N LEU A 5 -45.69 -40.20 40.32
CA LEU A 5 -45.09 -39.68 39.08
C LEU A 5 -44.29 -38.45 39.48
N TYR A 6 -42.97 -38.58 39.44
CA TYR A 6 -42.09 -37.42 39.59
C TYR A 6 -42.09 -36.61 38.28
N PRO A 7 -42.50 -35.33 38.30
CA PRO A 7 -42.25 -34.47 37.15
C PRO A 7 -40.77 -34.09 37.17
N PHE A 8 -40.04 -34.58 36.18
CA PHE A 8 -38.69 -34.17 35.91
C PHE A 8 -38.72 -32.74 35.42
N LEU A 9 -38.47 -31.80 36.33
CA LEU A 9 -38.33 -30.40 36.03
C LEU A 9 -36.98 -30.21 35.31
N PHE A 10 -37.04 -30.26 33.97
CA PHE A 10 -35.91 -29.89 33.14
C PHE A 10 -35.74 -28.38 33.26
N LEU A 11 -34.86 -27.98 34.14
CA LEU A 11 -34.36 -26.61 34.20
C LEU A 11 -33.49 -26.37 32.96
N SER A 12 -34.10 -25.95 31.87
CA SER A 12 -33.39 -25.50 30.69
C SER A 12 -32.67 -24.18 31.02
N ILE A 13 -31.44 -24.28 31.49
CA ILE A 13 -30.52 -23.18 31.55
C ILE A 13 -30.15 -22.86 30.09
N VAL A 14 -30.91 -21.92 29.51
CA VAL A 14 -30.52 -21.31 28.25
C VAL A 14 -29.32 -20.43 28.58
N PHE A 15 -28.14 -20.99 28.37
CA PHE A 15 -26.94 -20.17 28.25
C PHE A 15 -27.13 -19.35 26.97
N PHE A 16 -27.56 -18.12 27.14
CA PHE A 16 -27.29 -17.09 26.15
C PHE A 16 -25.77 -16.88 26.19
N ILE A 17 -25.07 -17.70 25.43
CA ILE A 17 -23.74 -17.32 24.96
C ILE A 17 -24.06 -16.17 23.99
N GLY A 18 -24.00 -14.94 24.52
CA GLY A 18 -23.86 -13.78 23.67
C GLY A 18 -22.61 -14.01 22.85
N CYS A 19 -22.74 -14.37 21.59
CA CYS A 19 -21.74 -14.02 20.63
C CYS A 19 -21.68 -12.49 20.69
N GLU A 20 -20.74 -11.95 21.43
CA GLU A 20 -20.14 -10.68 21.03
C GLU A 20 -19.62 -10.96 19.64
N GLU A 21 -20.31 -10.45 18.62
CA GLU A 21 -19.70 -10.24 17.34
C GLU A 21 -18.45 -9.39 17.67
N GLU A 22 -17.30 -10.06 17.73
CA GLU A 22 -16.05 -9.37 17.55
C GLU A 22 -16.28 -8.59 16.25
N LYS A 23 -16.46 -7.27 16.37
CA LYS A 23 -16.29 -6.38 15.24
C LYS A 23 -14.94 -6.80 14.68
N GLU A 24 -14.95 -7.52 13.57
CA GLU A 24 -13.77 -7.60 12.73
C GLU A 24 -13.39 -6.14 12.52
N THR A 25 -12.38 -5.69 13.25
CA THR A 25 -11.72 -4.45 12.93
C THR A 25 -11.17 -4.71 11.54
N ASP A 26 -11.76 -4.06 10.55
CA ASP A 26 -11.22 -4.06 9.20
C ASP A 26 -9.71 -3.93 9.31
N PRO A 27 -8.93 -4.81 8.65
CA PRO A 27 -7.49 -4.77 8.78
C PRO A 27 -7.06 -3.35 8.45
N VAL A 28 -6.52 -2.66 9.47
CA VAL A 28 -6.03 -1.29 9.29
C VAL A 28 -5.06 -1.35 8.12
N ASN A 29 -5.40 -0.69 7.01
CA ASN A 29 -4.54 -0.69 5.85
C ASN A 29 -3.22 -0.03 6.27
N THR A 30 -2.19 -0.84 6.39
CA THR A 30 -0.87 -0.41 6.87
C THR A 30 -0.18 0.54 5.90
N LEU A 31 -0.67 0.60 4.65
CA LEU A 31 -0.18 1.53 3.63
C LEU A 31 -0.62 2.97 3.85
N ILE A 32 -1.71 3.23 4.56
CA ILE A 32 -2.16 4.60 4.83
C ILE A 32 -1.06 5.36 5.58
N GLY A 33 -0.69 6.54 5.08
CA GLY A 33 0.32 7.36 5.72
C GLY A 33 1.00 8.38 4.81
N VAL A 34 1.99 9.04 5.38
CA VAL A 34 2.86 10.02 4.70
C VAL A 34 4.24 9.39 4.54
N TYR A 35 4.76 9.42 3.34
CA TYR A 35 5.99 8.77 2.94
C TYR A 35 6.94 9.77 2.28
N ASN A 36 8.15 9.86 2.80
CA ASN A 36 9.20 10.68 2.22
C ASN A 36 10.13 9.84 1.35
N LEU A 37 10.36 10.26 0.12
CA LEU A 37 11.29 9.60 -0.79
C LEU A 37 12.72 9.71 -0.27
N THR A 38 13.40 8.58 -0.20
CA THR A 38 14.80 8.50 0.24
C THR A 38 15.78 8.21 -0.89
N SER A 39 15.37 7.37 -1.84
CA SER A 39 16.17 7.10 -3.03
C SER A 39 15.33 6.61 -4.19
N THR A 40 15.84 6.80 -5.39
CA THR A 40 15.35 6.18 -6.62
C THR A 40 16.47 5.41 -7.28
N SER A 41 16.13 4.30 -7.93
CA SER A 41 17.06 3.61 -8.83
C SER A 41 16.38 3.24 -10.14
N VAL A 42 17.16 3.25 -11.21
CA VAL A 42 16.76 2.78 -12.53
C VAL A 42 17.73 1.72 -12.96
N GLU A 43 17.22 0.53 -13.25
CA GLU A 43 17.98 -0.57 -13.82
C GLU A 43 17.61 -0.72 -15.29
N ILE A 44 18.56 -0.55 -16.17
CA ILE A 44 18.37 -0.77 -17.62
C ILE A 44 18.82 -2.20 -17.91
N GLN A 45 17.95 -3.00 -18.50
CA GLN A 45 18.16 -4.42 -18.80
C GLN A 45 19.05 -4.62 -20.01
N THR A 46 20.25 -4.04 -19.97
CA THR A 46 21.32 -4.25 -20.95
C THR A 46 22.20 -5.46 -20.55
N THR A 47 23.14 -5.85 -21.38
CA THR A 47 24.10 -6.90 -21.03
C THR A 47 25.51 -6.31 -21.03
N PRO A 48 26.13 -6.05 -19.86
CA PRO A 48 25.61 -6.25 -18.49
C PRO A 48 24.51 -5.22 -18.12
N VAL A 49 23.71 -5.57 -17.09
CA VAL A 49 22.70 -4.65 -16.54
C VAL A 49 23.38 -3.38 -16.02
N THR A 50 22.81 -2.22 -16.31
CA THR A 50 23.30 -0.92 -15.87
C THR A 50 22.34 -0.34 -14.84
N THR A 51 22.85 0.00 -13.64
CA THR A 51 22.03 0.56 -12.56
C THR A 51 22.49 1.99 -12.24
N PHE A 52 21.53 2.90 -12.16
CA PHE A 52 21.71 4.25 -11.68
C PHE A 52 20.92 4.43 -10.38
N THR A 53 21.58 4.91 -9.33
CA THR A 53 20.92 5.18 -8.05
C THR A 53 21.12 6.66 -7.69
N HIS A 54 20.04 7.31 -7.29
CA HIS A 54 20.05 8.66 -6.78
C HIS A 54 19.47 8.69 -5.35
N ASN A 55 20.25 9.21 -4.41
CA ASN A 55 19.82 9.42 -3.03
C ASN A 55 19.27 10.84 -2.87
N HIS A 56 18.14 10.98 -2.21
CA HIS A 56 17.49 12.26 -2.01
C HIS A 56 17.83 12.80 -0.62
N ASP A 57 18.27 14.03 -0.56
CA ASP A 57 18.71 14.71 0.66
C ASP A 57 17.61 15.55 1.33
N GLY A 58 16.42 15.57 0.73
CA GLY A 58 15.27 16.34 1.22
C GLY A 58 15.35 17.84 0.97
N THR A 59 16.37 18.32 0.26
CA THR A 59 16.60 19.76 0.08
C THR A 59 16.30 20.22 -1.35
N ASN A 60 17.04 19.72 -2.32
CA ASN A 60 16.87 20.10 -3.73
C ASN A 60 15.97 19.15 -4.50
N THR A 61 15.91 17.90 -4.05
CA THR A 61 15.02 16.88 -4.57
C THR A 61 14.35 16.22 -3.38
N TYR A 62 13.04 16.37 -3.29
CA TYR A 62 12.21 15.71 -2.31
C TYR A 62 10.89 15.31 -2.96
N LEU A 63 10.30 14.25 -2.49
CA LEU A 63 8.98 13.80 -2.91
C LEU A 63 8.26 13.25 -1.69
N VAL A 64 7.07 13.77 -1.45
CA VAL A 64 6.17 13.32 -0.38
C VAL A 64 4.99 12.61 -1.03
N PHE A 65 4.81 11.37 -0.68
CA PHE A 65 3.72 10.52 -1.16
C PHE A 65 2.75 10.26 0.00
N ILE A 66 1.50 10.63 -0.17
CA ILE A 66 0.46 10.51 0.86
C ILE A 66 -0.60 9.54 0.35
N LEU A 67 -0.86 8.50 1.14
CA LEU A 67 -1.95 7.55 0.93
C LEU A 67 -3.02 7.78 2.00
N GLY A 68 -4.16 8.32 1.61
CA GLY A 68 -5.28 8.59 2.49
C GLY A 68 -6.16 7.38 2.76
N ASP A 69 -6.86 7.36 3.88
CA ASP A 69 -7.82 6.33 4.27
C ASP A 69 -9.12 6.38 3.44
N ASP A 70 -9.33 7.47 2.72
CA ASP A 70 -10.44 7.69 1.80
C ASP A 70 -10.17 7.12 0.39
N GLY A 71 -9.03 6.44 0.18
CA GLY A 71 -8.61 5.94 -1.13
C GLY A 71 -8.09 7.02 -2.08
N VAL A 72 -7.77 8.20 -1.56
CA VAL A 72 -7.15 9.29 -2.32
C VAL A 72 -5.65 9.30 -2.06
N TYR A 73 -4.85 9.54 -3.09
CA TYR A 73 -3.43 9.80 -2.92
C TYR A 73 -3.06 11.20 -3.39
N SER A 74 -1.97 11.70 -2.86
CA SER A 74 -1.28 12.87 -3.39
C SER A 74 0.23 12.67 -3.40
N LEU A 75 0.86 13.18 -4.42
CA LEU A 75 2.29 13.22 -4.61
C LEU A 75 2.69 14.68 -4.75
N GLN A 76 3.61 15.14 -3.91
CA GLN A 76 4.07 16.54 -3.92
C GLN A 76 5.58 16.56 -3.77
N GLY A 77 6.24 17.37 -4.55
CA GLY A 77 7.67 17.44 -4.41
C GLY A 77 8.36 18.41 -5.33
N LYS A 78 9.67 18.32 -5.28
CA LYS A 78 10.59 19.03 -6.12
C LYS A 78 11.62 18.07 -6.68
N ILE A 79 11.77 18.05 -7.99
CA ILE A 79 12.78 17.26 -8.68
C ILE A 79 13.61 18.20 -9.54
N ASP A 80 14.91 18.23 -9.31
CA ASP A 80 15.87 19.10 -10.03
C ASP A 80 15.45 20.58 -10.07
N GLY A 81 14.86 21.04 -8.97
CA GLY A 81 14.43 22.44 -8.83
C GLY A 81 13.04 22.74 -9.40
N LEU A 82 12.38 21.81 -10.04
CA LEU A 82 11.01 21.94 -10.56
C LEU A 82 10.00 21.40 -9.54
N ASP A 83 9.07 22.24 -9.13
CA ASP A 83 7.96 21.83 -8.27
C ASP A 83 6.94 21.05 -9.09
N GLY A 84 6.43 19.96 -8.53
CA GLY A 84 5.39 19.11 -9.11
C GLY A 84 4.40 18.62 -8.07
N SER A 85 3.17 18.41 -8.52
CA SER A 85 2.14 17.76 -7.72
C SER A 85 1.25 16.91 -8.60
N GLU A 86 0.87 15.77 -8.08
CA GLU A 86 -0.07 14.84 -8.70
C GLU A 86 -1.03 14.33 -7.62
N GLY A 87 -2.21 13.90 -8.01
CA GLY A 87 -3.17 13.29 -7.12
C GLY A 87 -4.19 12.48 -7.89
N GLY A 88 -4.81 11.58 -7.18
CA GLY A 88 -5.79 10.66 -7.77
C GLY A 88 -6.34 9.71 -6.72
N THR A 89 -6.79 8.56 -7.16
CA THR A 89 -7.27 7.49 -6.27
C THR A 89 -6.28 6.32 -6.27
N TRP A 90 -6.27 5.60 -5.14
CA TRP A 90 -5.43 4.42 -4.99
C TRP A 90 -6.20 3.24 -4.42
N SER A 91 -5.71 2.06 -4.73
CA SER A 91 -6.14 0.81 -4.12
C SER A 91 -4.97 -0.18 -4.09
N ASP A 92 -5.01 -1.15 -3.19
CA ASP A 92 -4.02 -2.21 -3.12
C ASP A 92 -4.67 -3.59 -3.18
N THR A 93 -3.94 -4.54 -3.72
CA THR A 93 -4.33 -5.95 -3.74
C THR A 93 -3.07 -6.81 -3.66
N GLY A 94 -2.88 -7.47 -2.51
CA GLY A 94 -1.67 -8.27 -2.25
C GLY A 94 -0.42 -7.39 -2.21
N ASN A 95 0.44 -7.51 -3.22
CA ASN A 95 1.67 -6.72 -3.36
C ASN A 95 1.60 -5.71 -4.53
N LYS A 96 0.41 -5.44 -5.04
CA LYS A 96 0.18 -4.48 -6.11
C LYS A 96 -0.52 -3.24 -5.58
N LEU A 97 0.05 -2.08 -5.88
CA LEU A 97 -0.53 -0.77 -5.64
C LEU A 97 -1.00 -0.20 -6.97
N THR A 98 -2.27 0.09 -7.09
CA THR A 98 -2.87 0.71 -8.28
C THR A 98 -3.08 2.19 -7.99
N LEU A 99 -2.50 3.04 -8.82
CA LEU A 99 -2.69 4.48 -8.80
C LEU A 99 -3.49 4.88 -10.04
N ILE A 100 -4.51 5.70 -9.85
CA ILE A 100 -5.32 6.26 -10.93
C ILE A 100 -5.20 7.79 -10.83
N PRO A 101 -4.25 8.40 -11.53
CA PRO A 101 -4.08 9.85 -11.59
C PRO A 101 -5.34 10.55 -12.08
N SER A 102 -5.52 11.80 -11.66
CA SER A 102 -6.69 12.60 -12.07
C SER A 102 -6.69 12.94 -13.57
N ASP A 103 -5.53 12.93 -14.19
CA ASP A 103 -5.27 13.37 -15.56
C ASP A 103 -4.36 12.43 -16.37
N GLY A 104 -4.17 11.19 -15.91
CA GLY A 104 -3.26 10.23 -16.53
C GLY A 104 -3.83 8.81 -16.63
N ASP A 105 -3.00 7.94 -17.13
CA ASP A 105 -3.29 6.52 -17.25
C ASP A 105 -3.10 5.80 -15.91
N THR A 106 -3.82 4.69 -15.72
CA THR A 106 -3.68 3.85 -14.55
C THR A 106 -2.30 3.21 -14.48
N GLU A 107 -1.65 3.36 -13.33
CA GLU A 107 -0.36 2.76 -13.04
C GLU A 107 -0.49 1.63 -12.03
N ILE A 108 0.25 0.54 -12.25
CA ILE A 108 0.28 -0.61 -11.34
C ILE A 108 1.72 -0.85 -10.91
N TRP A 109 1.96 -0.67 -9.63
CA TRP A 109 3.27 -0.81 -9.00
C TRP A 109 3.33 -2.09 -8.17
N ASP A 110 4.43 -2.81 -8.25
CA ASP A 110 4.78 -3.77 -7.20
C ASP A 110 5.22 -3.00 -5.96
N PHE A 111 4.77 -3.42 -4.78
CA PHE A 111 5.23 -2.79 -3.56
C PHE A 111 5.59 -3.81 -2.47
N THR A 112 6.45 -3.36 -1.57
CA THR A 112 6.75 -4.05 -0.32
C THR A 112 6.81 -3.02 0.80
N LEU A 113 6.07 -3.25 1.89
CA LEU A 113 6.13 -2.46 3.10
C LEU A 113 6.77 -3.29 4.21
N THR A 114 7.91 -2.82 4.74
CA THR A 114 8.62 -3.46 5.86
C THR A 114 8.89 -2.43 6.95
N GLY A 115 8.15 -2.53 8.04
CA GLY A 115 8.15 -1.48 9.05
C GLY A 115 7.71 -0.15 8.46
N ASN A 116 8.58 0.85 8.51
CA ASN A 116 8.33 2.19 7.95
C ASN A 116 8.86 2.35 6.50
N ASN A 117 9.45 1.31 5.91
CA ASN A 117 10.03 1.41 4.58
C ASN A 117 9.06 0.86 3.53
N LEU A 118 8.62 1.73 2.62
CA LEU A 118 7.84 1.39 1.45
C LEU A 118 8.76 1.39 0.22
N VAL A 119 8.82 0.27 -0.46
CA VAL A 119 9.54 0.12 -1.74
C VAL A 119 8.50 -0.08 -2.82
N MET A 120 8.53 0.75 -3.85
CA MET A 120 7.66 0.66 -5.02
C MET A 120 8.50 0.42 -6.27
N THR A 121 8.08 -0.51 -7.11
CA THR A 121 8.81 -0.89 -8.32
C THR A 121 7.84 -0.99 -9.50
N ILE A 122 8.24 -0.43 -10.62
CA ILE A 122 7.55 -0.59 -11.90
C ILE A 122 8.54 -1.06 -12.96
N THR A 123 8.09 -1.95 -13.83
CA THR A 123 8.88 -2.42 -14.97
C THR A 123 8.23 -1.90 -16.25
N GLU A 124 8.99 -1.14 -17.01
CA GLU A 124 8.58 -0.68 -18.32
C GLU A 124 9.18 -1.61 -19.37
N PRO A 125 8.36 -2.21 -20.24
CA PRO A 125 8.83 -3.16 -21.23
C PRO A 125 9.69 -2.51 -22.30
N GLU A 126 10.54 -3.31 -22.94
CA GLU A 126 11.32 -2.90 -24.12
C GLU A 126 10.37 -2.45 -25.22
N THR A 127 10.73 -1.33 -25.87
CA THR A 127 10.09 -0.80 -27.07
C THR A 127 11.12 -0.64 -28.18
N ASP A 128 10.70 -0.33 -29.42
CA ASP A 128 11.60 -0.12 -30.55
C ASP A 128 12.65 0.99 -30.31
N ASP A 129 12.33 1.93 -29.40
CA ASP A 129 13.17 3.09 -29.11
C ASP A 129 13.83 3.05 -27.72
N MET A 130 13.47 2.07 -26.85
CA MET A 130 13.88 2.07 -25.47
C MET A 130 14.06 0.64 -24.92
N TRP A 131 15.17 0.41 -24.19
CA TRP A 131 15.39 -0.84 -23.47
C TRP A 131 14.37 -1.02 -22.33
N GLU A 132 14.06 -2.28 -22.01
CA GLU A 132 13.34 -2.58 -20.77
C GLU A 132 14.10 -1.95 -19.59
N TYR A 133 13.36 -1.29 -18.70
CA TYR A 133 13.94 -0.76 -17.47
C TYR A 133 13.02 -0.99 -16.28
N VAL A 134 13.64 -1.07 -15.12
CA VAL A 134 12.98 -1.21 -13.82
C VAL A 134 13.26 0.04 -13.00
N MET A 135 12.22 0.75 -12.62
CA MET A 135 12.34 1.86 -11.67
C MET A 135 11.93 1.41 -10.28
N THR A 136 12.74 1.78 -9.30
CA THR A 136 12.47 1.52 -7.88
C THR A 136 12.52 2.81 -7.09
N TYR A 137 11.48 3.05 -6.30
CA TYR A 137 11.35 4.17 -5.38
C TYR A 137 11.37 3.64 -3.96
N ASN A 138 12.24 4.20 -3.13
CA ASN A 138 12.33 3.86 -1.71
C ASN A 138 11.83 5.04 -0.89
N PHE A 139 10.84 4.78 -0.04
CA PHE A 139 10.23 5.76 0.83
C PHE A 139 10.36 5.35 2.29
N THR A 140 10.36 6.33 3.18
CA THR A 140 10.25 6.12 4.62
C THR A 140 8.98 6.81 5.14
N LYS A 141 8.16 6.07 5.87
CA LYS A 141 6.94 6.55 6.52
C LYS A 141 7.32 7.45 7.71
N GLU A 142 6.62 8.57 7.85
CA GLU A 142 6.69 9.44 9.04
C GLU A 142 6.14 8.80 10.30
#